data_8e13b033f31eab4cf3d43b0475966441
#
_entry.id   8e13b033f31eab4cf3d43b0475966441
#
_cell.length_a   1.000
_cell.length_b   1.000
_cell.length_c   1.000
_cell.angle_alpha   90.00
_cell.angle_beta   90.00
_cell.angle_gamma   90.00
#
_symmetry.space_group_name_H-M   'P 1'
#
loop_
_entity.id
_entity.type
_entity.pdbx_description
1 polymer ?
#
loop_
_entity_poly.entity_id
_entity_poly.type
_entity_poly.pdbx_seq_one_letter_code
_entity_poly.pdbx_strand_id
1 'polypeptide(L)'
;MYPVSEAFLQAVQENTRRYYWTGEIRTKGGAVYPFGYEDIVKGSGYITAQCCGSAEIELGTVYAAEMGITLFSQIDRYTLEGAEVRLSYHLRITDGSFEEVPMGIFEVSEANRTAHCLELKAYDYMLRFEKSFNGFETMGNAYAFLDLCCKACSVELAHTKDEIEAMPNGAELLSVYPENDIETYRDVLYFVGQVLGGFFCINREGKLELRKYGTEPVMEVKSRHRFTSSFSDFITRYTAVSSTNLRTQTAEYYALEQDDGLTMNLAVNPLLQFGLEETREELCRNILADISVVNYVPFDSSTIGNPALDLGDVLVFTGGQADGEQIACITSSNCKIGGKHTLKCVGKNPRLAQAKSKNDKNISGLLNQIEDGKIGIHTFTNASAFTVAETDVKIITIEFATSEDNHAQFFGSVIVDVEADAVERTALAKGEVVIPAAGGMDAGTGGEESPGDAGQVLEVELPVIWSEDGQAAAHFTFEINDSVVAIHQPEETWHSGRHTILLYYPIEGVVANYTNVFNVYMRMGGGTGIVDTGSCIASISGQSMGAQSAWDGEIKVEEWAGRAAIGGGIRAVPADGEIGMEIDETMKRECSDVVCGRAAVGAFARPVEMEVWYEIEREHGD
;
A
#
# COMPACT_ATOMS: atom_id res chain seq x y z
N MET A 1 14.12 -2.96 30.98
CA MET A 1 13.77 -2.35 32.30
C MET A 1 14.93 -1.48 32.76
N TYR A 2 14.66 -0.28 33.25
CA TYR A 2 15.69 0.58 33.85
C TYR A 2 16.39 -0.14 35.02
N PRO A 3 17.72 -0.09 35.10
CA PRO A 3 18.46 -0.78 36.16
C PRO A 3 18.14 -0.18 37.53
N VAL A 4 17.61 -1.02 38.41
CA VAL A 4 17.26 -0.68 39.79
C VAL A 4 17.73 -1.80 40.72
N SER A 5 17.85 -1.49 42.03
CA SER A 5 18.26 -2.49 43.03
C SER A 5 17.19 -3.58 43.26
N GLU A 6 17.59 -4.74 43.75
CA GLU A 6 16.64 -5.77 44.21
C GLU A 6 15.71 -5.25 45.32
N ALA A 7 16.24 -4.37 46.19
CA ALA A 7 15.45 -3.73 47.24
C ALA A 7 14.33 -2.84 46.65
N PHE A 8 14.57 -2.15 45.52
CA PHE A 8 13.55 -1.41 44.78
C PHE A 8 12.49 -2.38 44.21
N LEU A 9 12.92 -3.48 43.57
CA LEU A 9 12.00 -4.46 42.97
C LEU A 9 11.12 -5.14 44.02
N GLN A 10 11.60 -5.34 45.23
CA GLN A 10 10.81 -5.82 46.35
C GLN A 10 9.85 -4.74 46.85
N ALA A 11 10.33 -3.51 47.09
CA ALA A 11 9.54 -2.42 47.61
C ALA A 11 8.40 -1.98 46.64
N VAL A 12 8.65 -2.04 45.34
CA VAL A 12 7.64 -1.70 44.32
C VAL A 12 6.48 -2.71 44.21
N GLN A 13 6.66 -3.92 44.73
CA GLN A 13 5.65 -4.98 44.79
C GLN A 13 4.87 -5.01 46.11
N GLU A 14 5.27 -4.20 47.08
CA GLU A 14 4.58 -4.11 48.37
C GLU A 14 3.20 -3.45 48.25
N ASN A 15 2.24 -3.85 49.08
CA ASN A 15 0.91 -3.30 49.12
C ASN A 15 0.88 -1.83 49.59
N THR A 16 1.88 -1.45 50.40
CA THR A 16 2.04 -0.09 50.91
C THR A 16 3.38 0.47 50.48
N ARG A 17 3.37 1.47 49.63
CA ARG A 17 4.59 2.12 49.13
C ARG A 17 4.64 3.57 49.59
N ARG A 18 5.85 4.01 49.99
CA ARG A 18 6.13 5.42 50.23
C ARG A 18 6.97 5.93 49.08
N TYR A 19 6.40 6.86 48.31
CA TYR A 19 7.04 7.45 47.14
C TYR A 19 6.68 8.92 46.99
N TYR A 20 7.49 9.62 46.27
CA TYR A 20 7.19 10.98 45.82
C TYR A 20 7.77 11.20 44.43
N TRP A 21 7.33 12.29 43.81
CA TRP A 21 7.82 12.71 42.52
C TRP A 21 8.53 14.04 42.66
N THR A 22 9.58 14.24 41.85
CA THR A 22 10.25 15.53 41.65
C THR A 22 10.39 15.80 40.17
N GLY A 23 10.54 17.08 39.83
CA GLY A 23 10.90 17.46 38.49
C GLY A 23 11.50 18.84 38.43
N GLU A 24 12.03 19.16 37.30
CA GLU A 24 12.52 20.49 36.97
C GLU A 24 12.09 20.89 35.56
N ILE A 25 11.78 22.17 35.39
CA ILE A 25 11.57 22.78 34.06
C ILE A 25 12.78 23.65 33.78
N ARG A 26 13.48 23.37 32.70
CA ARG A 26 14.65 24.12 32.23
C ARG A 26 14.32 24.87 30.96
N THR A 27 14.27 26.17 31.01
CA THR A 27 13.98 27.03 29.84
C THR A 27 15.18 27.09 28.89
N LYS A 28 14.94 27.42 27.62
CA LYS A 28 16.02 27.75 26.66
C LYS A 28 16.94 28.89 27.11
N GLY A 29 16.40 29.79 27.91
CA GLY A 29 17.19 30.89 28.52
C GLY A 29 18.03 30.47 29.73
N GLY A 30 18.01 29.19 30.12
CA GLY A 30 18.80 28.65 31.22
C GLY A 30 18.17 28.78 32.61
N ALA A 31 16.97 29.35 32.75
CA ALA A 31 16.27 29.37 34.03
C ALA A 31 15.79 27.95 34.39
N VAL A 32 15.95 27.56 35.67
CA VAL A 32 15.55 26.26 36.19
C VAL A 32 14.49 26.46 37.26
N TYR A 33 13.36 25.77 37.09
CA TYR A 33 12.24 25.81 38.01
C TYR A 33 12.00 24.40 38.56
N PRO A 34 12.49 24.06 39.76
CA PRO A 34 12.21 22.77 40.40
C PRO A 34 10.77 22.76 40.90
N PHE A 35 10.17 21.59 40.91
CA PHE A 35 8.84 21.32 41.50
C PHE A 35 8.80 19.97 42.18
N GLY A 36 7.96 19.85 43.22
CA GLY A 36 7.75 18.64 43.98
C GLY A 36 6.37 18.02 43.71
N TYR A 37 6.09 16.92 44.41
CA TYR A 37 4.82 16.21 44.28
C TYR A 37 3.62 17.06 44.72
N GLU A 38 3.81 17.97 45.69
CA GLU A 38 2.80 18.92 46.17
C GLU A 38 2.43 20.00 45.16
N ASP A 39 3.33 20.31 44.22
CA ASP A 39 3.08 21.29 43.17
C ASP A 39 2.27 20.67 42.02
N ILE A 40 2.17 19.34 41.96
CA ILE A 40 1.46 18.62 40.89
C ILE A 40 -0.02 18.56 41.24
N VAL A 41 -0.90 19.03 40.35
CA VAL A 41 -2.35 18.86 40.49
C VAL A 41 -2.69 17.38 40.46
N LYS A 42 -3.33 16.90 41.53
CA LYS A 42 -3.60 15.47 41.72
C LYS A 42 -4.36 14.88 40.55
N GLY A 43 -3.80 13.81 39.95
CA GLY A 43 -4.40 13.05 38.85
C GLY A 43 -4.20 13.67 37.46
N SER A 44 -3.50 14.81 37.34
CA SER A 44 -3.24 15.45 36.05
C SER A 44 -2.02 14.87 35.31
N GLY A 45 -1.06 14.28 36.06
CA GLY A 45 0.21 13.85 35.47
C GLY A 45 0.14 12.46 34.83
N TYR A 46 0.73 12.33 33.65
CA TYR A 46 0.89 11.05 32.95
C TYR A 46 2.11 11.06 32.03
N ILE A 47 2.63 9.86 31.75
CA ILE A 47 3.61 9.59 30.70
C ILE A 47 3.04 8.44 29.88
N THR A 48 2.89 8.64 28.57
CA THR A 48 2.42 7.63 27.63
C THR A 48 3.51 7.36 26.59
N ALA A 49 3.82 6.10 26.36
CA ALA A 49 4.77 5.67 25.35
C ALA A 49 4.27 4.40 24.66
N GLN A 50 4.63 4.21 23.40
CA GLN A 50 4.31 2.99 22.64
C GLN A 50 5.41 2.68 21.63
N CYS A 51 5.56 1.41 21.27
CA CYS A 51 6.48 0.95 20.23
C CYS A 51 5.76 0.23 19.07
N CYS A 52 4.44 0.15 19.11
CA CYS A 52 3.62 -0.42 18.04
C CYS A 52 2.36 0.41 17.87
N GLY A 53 1.71 0.30 16.72
CA GLY A 53 0.35 0.77 16.51
C GLY A 53 -0.66 0.01 17.38
N SER A 54 -1.94 0.11 17.02
CA SER A 54 -3.02 -0.48 17.84
C SER A 54 -3.33 -1.94 17.54
N ALA A 55 -2.81 -2.50 16.46
CA ALA A 55 -3.27 -3.77 15.91
C ALA A 55 -2.24 -4.91 15.99
N GLU A 56 -0.97 -4.64 15.74
CA GLU A 56 0.06 -5.69 15.62
C GLU A 56 1.43 -5.22 16.11
N ILE A 57 2.34 -6.18 16.27
CA ILE A 57 3.75 -5.90 16.55
C ILE A 57 4.41 -5.46 15.26
N GLU A 58 5.19 -4.41 15.32
CA GLU A 58 5.83 -3.76 14.17
C GLU A 58 7.34 -3.66 14.39
N LEU A 59 8.10 -3.57 13.30
CA LEU A 59 9.53 -3.27 13.28
C LEU A 59 9.79 -1.87 12.74
N GLY A 60 10.85 -1.25 13.21
CA GLY A 60 11.29 0.07 12.75
C GLY A 60 10.52 1.24 13.35
N THR A 61 9.52 1.02 14.18
CA THR A 61 8.69 2.10 14.73
C THR A 61 9.49 3.14 15.52
N VAL A 62 9.01 4.39 15.45
CA VAL A 62 9.68 5.59 15.97
C VAL A 62 8.68 6.52 16.65
N TYR A 63 7.87 6.00 17.56
CA TYR A 63 6.87 6.77 18.28
C TYR A 63 7.51 7.69 19.32
N ALA A 64 7.03 8.94 19.41
CA ALA A 64 7.40 9.86 20.47
C ALA A 64 6.62 9.53 21.75
N ALA A 65 7.29 9.57 22.90
CA ALA A 65 6.60 9.52 24.18
C ALA A 65 6.02 10.91 24.54
N GLU A 66 4.82 10.90 25.09
CA GLU A 66 4.10 12.09 25.52
C GLU A 66 4.04 12.18 27.05
N MET A 67 4.25 13.36 27.58
CA MET A 67 4.08 13.68 28.99
C MET A 67 3.09 14.84 29.12
N GLY A 68 2.07 14.66 29.95
CA GLY A 68 1.18 15.75 30.37
C GLY A 68 1.26 15.95 31.88
N ILE A 69 1.29 17.21 32.34
CA ILE A 69 1.29 17.56 33.75
C ILE A 69 0.68 18.93 34.00
N THR A 70 -0.08 19.07 35.06
CA THR A 70 -0.58 20.37 35.52
C THR A 70 0.07 20.72 36.85
N LEU A 71 0.65 21.89 36.93
CA LEU A 71 1.38 22.38 38.11
C LEU A 71 0.69 23.61 38.70
N PHE A 72 0.68 23.70 40.04
CA PHE A 72 0.40 24.96 40.73
C PHE A 72 1.63 25.87 40.59
N SER A 73 1.63 26.76 39.60
CA SER A 73 2.80 27.55 39.28
C SER A 73 2.43 28.91 38.66
N GLN A 74 3.28 29.89 38.90
CA GLN A 74 3.18 31.24 38.33
C GLN A 74 4.23 31.51 37.22
N ILE A 75 4.93 30.49 36.76
CA ILE A 75 5.91 30.60 35.68
C ILE A 75 5.21 31.17 34.44
N ASP A 76 5.83 32.15 33.79
CA ASP A 76 5.30 32.71 32.55
C ASP A 76 5.34 31.68 31.43
N ARG A 77 4.17 31.29 30.94
CA ARG A 77 4.00 30.25 29.89
C ARG A 77 4.76 30.58 28.61
N TYR A 78 4.92 31.86 28.29
CA TYR A 78 5.63 32.30 27.06
C TYR A 78 7.13 32.05 27.12
N THR A 79 7.70 31.79 28.29
CA THR A 79 9.10 31.40 28.45
C THR A 79 9.34 29.89 28.30
N LEU A 80 8.28 29.11 28.12
CA LEU A 80 8.31 27.64 28.17
C LEU A 80 8.31 26.99 26.80
N GLU A 81 8.25 27.73 25.70
CA GLU A 81 8.38 27.18 24.36
C GLU A 81 9.72 26.45 24.19
N GLY A 82 9.63 25.12 23.99
CA GLY A 82 10.80 24.24 23.87
C GLY A 82 11.66 24.19 25.15
N ALA A 83 11.07 24.46 26.33
CA ALA A 83 11.70 24.16 27.61
C ALA A 83 11.72 22.66 27.84
N GLU A 84 12.73 22.17 28.57
CA GLU A 84 12.83 20.76 28.95
C GLU A 84 12.19 20.52 30.30
N VAL A 85 11.38 19.47 30.40
CA VAL A 85 10.84 18.96 31.67
C VAL A 85 11.51 17.63 31.95
N ARG A 86 12.11 17.51 33.12
CA ARG A 86 12.71 16.28 33.63
C ARG A 86 11.91 15.82 34.83
N LEU A 87 11.51 14.56 34.84
CA LEU A 87 10.74 13.95 35.91
C LEU A 87 11.52 12.80 36.55
N SER A 88 11.41 12.67 37.86
CA SER A 88 12.00 11.56 38.63
C SER A 88 10.98 11.01 39.63
N TYR A 89 10.96 9.69 39.74
CA TYR A 89 10.22 8.96 40.75
C TYR A 89 11.15 8.46 41.84
N HIS A 90 10.77 8.66 43.09
CA HIS A 90 11.57 8.24 44.26
C HIS A 90 10.77 7.23 45.11
N LEU A 91 11.28 6.03 45.28
CA LEU A 91 10.66 4.97 46.09
C LEU A 91 11.51 4.71 47.35
N ARG A 92 10.84 4.68 48.51
CA ARG A 92 11.49 4.30 49.75
C ARG A 92 11.72 2.79 49.74
N ILE A 93 13.00 2.39 49.87
CA ILE A 93 13.42 1.00 49.95
C ILE A 93 13.57 0.51 51.40
N THR A 94 13.90 -0.75 51.58
CA THR A 94 13.87 -1.46 52.88
C THR A 94 14.79 -0.87 53.95
N ASP A 95 15.91 -0.26 53.58
CA ASP A 95 16.83 0.43 54.49
C ASP A 95 16.37 1.82 54.94
N GLY A 96 15.25 2.28 54.39
CA GLY A 96 14.65 3.57 54.68
C GLY A 96 15.13 4.71 53.78
N SER A 97 16.10 4.49 52.92
CA SER A 97 16.54 5.45 51.89
C SER A 97 15.55 5.50 50.72
N PHE A 98 15.71 6.48 49.86
CA PHE A 98 14.93 6.59 48.64
C PHE A 98 15.81 6.31 47.43
N GLU A 99 15.36 5.39 46.57
CA GLU A 99 15.99 5.12 45.28
C GLU A 99 15.26 5.87 44.19
N GLU A 100 16.01 6.59 43.33
CA GLU A 100 15.50 7.42 42.27
C GLU A 100 15.44 6.65 40.94
N VAL A 101 14.34 6.85 40.20
CA VAL A 101 14.17 6.37 38.85
C VAL A 101 13.82 7.57 37.96
N PRO A 102 14.73 8.00 37.06
CA PRO A 102 14.41 9.04 36.08
C PRO A 102 13.32 8.55 35.14
N MET A 103 12.39 9.44 34.79
CA MET A 103 11.23 9.10 33.98
C MET A 103 11.30 9.62 32.54
N GLY A 104 12.37 10.33 32.19
CA GLY A 104 12.63 10.86 30.87
C GLY A 104 12.81 12.38 30.84
N ILE A 105 13.17 12.87 29.66
CA ILE A 105 13.33 14.28 29.33
C ILE A 105 12.36 14.61 28.22
N PHE A 106 11.51 15.61 28.44
CA PHE A 106 10.45 15.98 27.52
C PHE A 106 10.57 17.47 27.16
N GLU A 107 10.41 17.79 25.90
CA GLU A 107 10.40 19.16 25.38
C GLU A 107 8.96 19.68 25.32
N VAL A 108 8.72 20.84 25.94
CA VAL A 108 7.39 21.45 26.04
C VAL A 108 6.91 21.87 24.65
N SER A 109 5.79 21.31 24.22
CA SER A 109 5.07 21.67 23.00
C SER A 109 3.94 22.65 23.28
N GLU A 110 3.22 22.45 24.39
CA GLU A 110 2.11 23.30 24.76
C GLU A 110 2.19 23.70 26.25
N ALA A 111 1.95 24.97 26.53
CA ALA A 111 1.87 25.51 27.87
C ALA A 111 0.61 26.38 28.02
N ASN A 112 -0.39 25.88 28.73
CA ASN A 112 -1.66 26.54 28.94
C ASN A 112 -1.80 27.00 30.39
N ARG A 113 -2.38 28.19 30.62
CA ARG A 113 -2.63 28.71 31.96
C ARG A 113 -4.12 28.74 32.25
N THR A 114 -4.50 28.15 33.36
CA THR A 114 -5.86 28.18 33.89
C THR A 114 -5.81 28.63 35.34
N ALA A 115 -6.26 29.85 35.62
CA ALA A 115 -6.17 30.49 36.95
C ALA A 115 -4.73 30.42 37.53
N HIS A 116 -4.53 29.61 38.58
CA HIS A 116 -3.23 29.43 39.25
C HIS A 116 -2.47 28.19 38.78
N CYS A 117 -3.00 27.50 37.78
CA CYS A 117 -2.41 26.27 37.26
C CYS A 117 -1.74 26.50 35.90
N LEU A 118 -0.65 25.81 35.69
CA LEU A 118 0.08 25.72 34.44
C LEU A 118 -0.03 24.28 33.93
N GLU A 119 -0.73 24.11 32.81
CA GLU A 119 -0.87 22.82 32.13
C GLU A 119 0.19 22.72 31.05
N LEU A 120 1.01 21.67 31.11
CA LEU A 120 2.09 21.38 30.17
C LEU A 120 1.80 20.10 29.43
N LYS A 121 2.01 20.13 28.11
CA LYS A 121 2.10 18.97 27.25
C LYS A 121 3.47 18.97 26.58
N ALA A 122 4.20 17.89 26.70
CA ALA A 122 5.57 17.79 26.24
C ALA A 122 5.82 16.41 25.60
N TYR A 123 6.76 16.35 24.71
CA TYR A 123 7.17 15.13 24.01
C TYR A 123 8.66 14.89 24.20
N ASP A 124 9.09 13.66 24.08
CA ASP A 124 10.51 13.32 24.07
C ASP A 124 11.21 13.83 22.79
N TYR A 125 12.51 13.64 22.70
CA TYR A 125 13.31 14.14 21.58
C TYR A 125 13.04 13.44 20.24
N MET A 126 12.15 12.45 20.17
CA MET A 126 11.80 11.81 18.90
C MET A 126 11.19 12.79 17.90
N LEU A 127 10.45 13.81 18.38
CA LEU A 127 9.92 14.86 17.48
C LEU A 127 11.00 15.67 16.76
N ARG A 128 12.24 15.72 17.27
CA ARG A 128 13.33 16.41 16.60
C ARG A 128 13.70 15.77 15.26
N PHE A 129 13.38 14.49 15.07
CA PHE A 129 13.62 13.74 13.84
C PHE A 129 12.60 14.01 12.73
N GLU A 130 11.53 14.78 12.98
CA GLU A 130 10.61 15.30 11.96
C GLU A 130 11.25 16.34 11.01
N LYS A 131 12.51 16.65 11.21
CA LYS A 131 13.28 17.51 10.34
C LYS A 131 13.46 16.86 8.96
N SER A 132 13.29 17.68 7.89
CA SER A 132 13.44 17.22 6.51
C SER A 132 14.81 16.58 6.26
N PHE A 133 14.78 15.40 5.63
CA PHE A 133 15.97 14.63 5.31
C PHE A 133 16.73 15.25 4.13
N ASN A 134 18.04 15.29 4.22
CA ASN A 134 18.93 15.83 3.17
C ASN A 134 20.15 14.94 2.90
N GLY A 135 20.14 13.71 3.38
CA GLY A 135 21.25 12.76 3.29
C GLY A 135 21.11 11.69 2.20
N PHE A 136 20.46 12.01 1.07
CA PHE A 136 20.16 11.03 0.01
C PHE A 136 21.41 10.40 -0.66
N GLU A 137 22.58 11.04 -0.55
CA GLU A 137 23.84 10.49 -1.06
C GLU A 137 24.56 9.59 -0.02
N THR A 138 23.97 9.39 1.15
CA THR A 138 24.58 8.62 2.23
C THR A 138 24.66 7.14 1.83
N MET A 139 25.85 6.60 1.95
CA MET A 139 26.17 5.17 1.79
C MET A 139 27.03 4.75 2.99
N GLY A 140 26.68 3.64 3.62
CA GLY A 140 27.40 3.14 4.78
C GLY A 140 26.64 2.03 5.48
N ASN A 141 27.09 1.63 6.66
CA ASN A 141 26.39 0.68 7.50
C ASN A 141 25.29 1.38 8.34
N ALA A 142 24.53 0.61 9.11
CA ALA A 142 23.45 1.14 9.95
C ALA A 142 23.93 2.28 10.88
N TYR A 143 25.14 2.15 11.46
CA TYR A 143 25.72 3.20 12.32
C TYR A 143 25.89 4.53 11.56
N ALA A 144 26.33 4.51 10.30
CA ALA A 144 26.52 5.73 9.53
C ALA A 144 25.21 6.52 9.35
N PHE A 145 24.09 5.84 9.11
CA PHE A 145 22.77 6.47 9.02
C PHE A 145 22.29 6.98 10.37
N LEU A 146 22.49 6.23 11.46
CA LEU A 146 22.11 6.66 12.81
C LEU A 146 22.91 7.88 13.26
N ASP A 147 24.21 7.88 13.02
CA ASP A 147 25.11 9.01 13.35
C ASP A 147 24.72 10.27 12.57
N LEU A 148 24.37 10.11 11.27
CA LEU A 148 23.85 11.21 10.45
C LEU A 148 22.56 11.79 11.04
N CYS A 149 21.57 10.94 11.34
CA CYS A 149 20.30 11.36 11.91
C CYS A 149 20.50 12.06 13.27
N CYS A 150 21.28 11.47 14.15
CA CYS A 150 21.58 12.00 15.49
C CYS A 150 22.27 13.37 15.43
N LYS A 151 23.26 13.53 14.56
CA LYS A 151 23.96 14.81 14.36
C LYS A 151 23.04 15.89 13.79
N ALA A 152 22.23 15.54 12.78
CA ALA A 152 21.31 16.48 12.15
C ALA A 152 20.23 16.98 13.12
N CYS A 153 19.77 16.12 14.02
CA CYS A 153 18.68 16.40 14.96
C CYS A 153 19.15 16.79 16.37
N SER A 154 20.48 16.81 16.61
CA SER A 154 21.07 17.14 17.92
C SER A 154 20.56 16.23 19.05
N VAL A 155 20.51 14.94 18.80
CA VAL A 155 20.18 13.88 19.75
C VAL A 155 21.38 12.94 19.82
N GLU A 156 21.76 12.51 21.03
CA GLU A 156 22.85 11.53 21.21
C GLU A 156 22.35 10.11 20.92
N LEU A 157 23.19 9.27 20.34
CA LEU A 157 22.94 7.83 20.21
C LEU A 157 23.34 7.14 21.50
N ALA A 158 22.51 6.24 22.02
CA ALA A 158 22.79 5.45 23.23
C ALA A 158 23.82 4.34 22.98
N HIS A 159 23.85 3.83 21.77
CA HIS A 159 24.73 2.74 21.35
C HIS A 159 26.04 3.25 20.78
N THR A 160 27.12 2.56 21.06
CA THR A 160 28.42 2.77 20.41
C THR A 160 28.42 2.19 18.98
N LYS A 161 29.38 2.61 18.18
CA LYS A 161 29.57 2.09 16.83
C LYS A 161 29.77 0.56 16.85
N ASP A 162 30.62 0.06 17.74
CA ASP A 162 30.95 -1.36 17.83
C ASP A 162 29.74 -2.19 18.25
N GLU A 163 28.86 -1.66 19.09
CA GLU A 163 27.60 -2.33 19.48
C GLU A 163 26.63 -2.45 18.30
N ILE A 164 26.48 -1.40 17.50
CA ILE A 164 25.62 -1.45 16.31
C ILE A 164 26.19 -2.40 15.26
N GLU A 165 27.50 -2.32 14.98
CA GLU A 165 28.15 -3.19 13.97
C GLU A 165 28.17 -4.67 14.41
N ALA A 166 28.10 -4.97 15.70
CA ALA A 166 27.99 -6.34 16.19
C ALA A 166 26.57 -6.94 16.10
N MET A 167 25.55 -6.11 15.82
CA MET A 167 24.18 -6.60 15.65
C MET A 167 24.03 -7.32 14.31
N PRO A 168 23.11 -8.31 14.19
CA PRO A 168 22.72 -8.82 12.89
C PRO A 168 22.37 -7.67 11.94
N ASN A 169 22.86 -7.70 10.70
CA ASN A 169 22.76 -6.65 9.70
C ASN A 169 23.47 -5.31 10.04
N GLY A 170 24.06 -5.15 11.23
CA GLY A 170 24.64 -3.88 11.66
C GLY A 170 25.85 -3.42 10.86
N ALA A 171 26.64 -4.36 10.35
CA ALA A 171 27.83 -4.09 9.54
C ALA A 171 27.56 -4.04 8.02
N GLU A 172 26.36 -4.42 7.60
CA GLU A 172 26.01 -4.51 6.17
C GLU A 172 25.95 -3.13 5.50
N LEU A 173 26.35 -3.09 4.23
CA LEU A 173 26.32 -1.86 3.44
C LEU A 173 24.89 -1.52 3.04
N LEU A 174 24.43 -0.36 3.46
CA LEU A 174 23.14 0.21 3.13
C LEU A 174 23.31 1.45 2.26
N SER A 175 22.32 1.75 1.45
CA SER A 175 22.26 2.97 0.65
C SER A 175 20.81 3.36 0.40
N VAL A 176 20.57 4.66 0.23
CA VAL A 176 19.23 5.15 -0.12
C VAL A 176 18.97 4.86 -1.60
N TYR A 177 17.93 4.11 -1.89
CA TYR A 177 17.49 3.91 -3.27
C TYR A 177 16.86 5.20 -3.82
N PRO A 178 17.14 5.60 -5.08
CA PRO A 178 16.68 6.89 -5.62
C PRO A 178 15.16 7.07 -5.61
N GLU A 179 14.41 5.98 -5.86
CA GLU A 179 12.94 5.97 -5.73
C GLU A 179 12.59 5.57 -4.30
N ASN A 180 12.28 6.56 -3.46
CA ASN A 180 12.00 6.33 -2.05
C ASN A 180 11.01 7.38 -1.51
N ASP A 181 10.37 7.06 -0.38
CA ASP A 181 9.41 7.90 0.32
C ASP A 181 10.01 8.54 1.58
N ILE A 182 11.33 8.76 1.61
CA ILE A 182 12.00 9.37 2.75
C ILE A 182 11.83 10.88 2.71
N GLU A 183 11.06 11.43 3.62
CA GLU A 183 10.84 12.87 3.77
C GLU A 183 11.63 13.44 4.97
N THR A 184 11.74 12.67 6.05
CA THR A 184 12.30 13.11 7.33
C THR A 184 13.41 12.18 7.82
N TYR A 185 14.20 12.63 8.78
CA TYR A 185 15.16 11.77 9.47
C TYR A 185 14.45 10.65 10.26
N ARG A 186 13.19 10.85 10.64
CA ARG A 186 12.39 9.85 11.32
C ARG A 186 12.06 8.66 10.41
N ASP A 187 11.83 8.89 9.12
CA ASP A 187 11.63 7.82 8.14
C ASP A 187 12.90 6.98 7.96
N VAL A 188 14.09 7.64 7.98
CA VAL A 188 15.36 6.91 7.95
C VAL A 188 15.50 6.00 9.17
N LEU A 189 15.17 6.50 10.38
CA LEU A 189 15.20 5.69 11.59
C LEU A 189 14.24 4.50 11.49
N TYR A 190 13.04 4.71 10.92
CA TYR A 190 12.08 3.64 10.69
C TYR A 190 12.68 2.52 9.82
N PHE A 191 13.28 2.87 8.70
CA PHE A 191 13.88 1.88 7.80
C PHE A 191 15.12 1.21 8.38
N VAL A 192 15.99 1.94 9.08
CA VAL A 192 17.14 1.37 9.78
C VAL A 192 16.69 0.43 10.91
N GLY A 193 15.64 0.80 11.64
CA GLY A 193 15.08 -0.04 12.69
C GLY A 193 14.54 -1.37 12.17
N GLN A 194 13.94 -1.39 10.98
CA GLN A 194 13.56 -2.63 10.30
C GLN A 194 14.77 -3.50 9.96
N VAL A 195 15.83 -2.89 9.37
CA VAL A 195 17.07 -3.59 9.03
C VAL A 195 17.72 -4.23 10.26
N LEU A 196 17.71 -3.52 11.40
CA LEU A 196 18.28 -4.00 12.65
C LEU A 196 17.34 -4.89 13.47
N GLY A 197 16.11 -5.15 12.99
CA GLY A 197 15.14 -6.05 13.64
C GLY A 197 14.60 -5.53 14.97
N GLY A 198 14.44 -4.21 15.13
CA GLY A 198 13.99 -3.58 16.36
C GLY A 198 13.13 -2.34 16.14
N PHE A 199 12.97 -1.54 17.20
CA PHE A 199 12.29 -0.25 17.18
C PHE A 199 13.13 0.80 17.90
N PHE A 200 12.95 2.08 17.55
CA PHE A 200 13.64 3.17 18.22
C PHE A 200 12.76 3.86 19.24
N CYS A 201 13.36 4.26 20.34
CA CYS A 201 12.76 5.13 21.36
C CYS A 201 13.80 6.10 21.88
N ILE A 202 13.36 7.14 22.57
CA ILE A 202 14.23 7.99 23.36
C ILE A 202 14.30 7.41 24.77
N ASN A 203 15.50 7.10 25.23
CA ASN A 203 15.70 6.57 26.57
C ASN A 203 15.55 7.67 27.64
N ARG A 204 15.63 7.27 28.90
CA ARG A 204 15.42 8.19 30.04
C ARG A 204 16.48 9.28 30.18
N GLU A 205 17.63 9.14 29.52
CA GLU A 205 18.70 10.14 29.45
C GLU A 205 18.53 11.10 28.26
N GLY A 206 17.50 10.92 27.41
CA GLY A 206 17.27 11.72 26.22
C GLY A 206 18.10 11.28 25.02
N LYS A 207 18.58 10.05 24.99
CA LYS A 207 19.35 9.48 23.86
C LYS A 207 18.48 8.57 23.00
N LEU A 208 18.78 8.53 21.71
CA LEU A 208 18.17 7.57 20.79
C LEU A 208 18.68 6.17 21.11
N GLU A 209 17.77 5.24 21.38
CA GLU A 209 18.06 3.85 21.72
C GLU A 209 17.30 2.90 20.81
N LEU A 210 18.00 1.92 20.23
CA LEU A 210 17.39 0.78 19.55
C LEU A 210 17.04 -0.29 20.59
N ARG A 211 15.81 -0.77 20.55
CA ARG A 211 15.36 -1.91 21.36
C ARG A 211 14.84 -3.03 20.48
N LYS A 212 15.09 -4.26 20.93
CA LYS A 212 14.57 -5.48 20.28
C LYS A 212 13.55 -6.15 21.18
N TYR A 213 12.69 -6.95 20.57
CA TYR A 213 11.79 -7.82 21.30
C TYR A 213 12.58 -8.97 21.94
N GLY A 214 12.34 -9.24 23.21
CA GLY A 214 13.07 -10.24 23.97
C GLY A 214 12.23 -11.47 24.34
N THR A 215 12.86 -12.44 24.99
CA THR A 215 12.20 -13.65 25.50
C THR A 215 12.22 -13.72 27.03
N GLU A 216 13.18 -13.04 27.64
CA GLU A 216 13.43 -13.16 29.09
C GLU A 216 12.54 -12.21 29.89
N PRO A 217 11.69 -12.75 30.77
CA PRO A 217 10.84 -11.92 31.62
C PRO A 217 11.68 -11.13 32.65
N VAL A 218 11.43 -9.81 32.72
CA VAL A 218 12.08 -8.93 33.69
C VAL A 218 11.34 -8.86 35.02
N MET A 219 10.05 -9.22 35.04
CA MET A 219 9.24 -9.18 36.27
C MET A 219 8.01 -10.09 36.17
N GLU A 220 7.61 -10.67 37.32
CA GLU A 220 6.33 -11.34 37.48
C GLU A 220 5.25 -10.35 37.97
N VAL A 221 4.09 -10.34 37.34
CA VAL A 221 2.92 -9.53 37.70
C VAL A 221 1.82 -10.45 38.27
N LYS A 222 1.75 -10.57 39.58
CA LYS A 222 0.75 -11.40 40.26
C LYS A 222 -0.65 -10.80 40.20
N SER A 223 -1.68 -11.63 40.35
CA SER A 223 -3.08 -11.18 40.35
C SER A 223 -3.37 -10.05 41.34
N ARG A 224 -2.76 -10.05 42.52
CA ARG A 224 -2.90 -9.00 43.54
C ARG A 224 -2.35 -7.63 43.14
N HIS A 225 -1.50 -7.57 42.12
CA HIS A 225 -0.88 -6.35 41.62
C HIS A 225 -1.69 -5.71 40.48
N ARG A 226 -2.80 -6.32 40.09
CA ARG A 226 -3.64 -5.89 38.95
C ARG A 226 -5.00 -5.42 39.42
N PHE A 227 -5.47 -4.31 38.89
CA PHE A 227 -6.84 -3.81 39.09
C PHE A 227 -7.79 -4.40 38.08
N THR A 228 -7.36 -4.42 36.82
CA THR A 228 -8.07 -5.01 35.67
C THR A 228 -7.07 -5.72 34.77
N SER A 229 -7.50 -6.81 34.15
CA SER A 229 -6.68 -7.50 33.15
C SER A 229 -7.60 -8.22 32.16
N SER A 230 -7.21 -8.20 30.90
CA SER A 230 -7.73 -9.07 29.86
C SER A 230 -6.57 -9.66 29.09
N PHE A 231 -6.70 -10.92 28.69
CA PHE A 231 -5.70 -11.65 27.91
C PHE A 231 -6.41 -12.26 26.72
N SER A 232 -5.74 -12.26 25.57
CA SER A 232 -6.22 -12.97 24.39
C SER A 232 -6.10 -14.48 24.58
N ASP A 233 -6.91 -15.25 23.86
CA ASP A 233 -6.89 -16.73 23.84
C ASP A 233 -5.90 -17.30 22.81
N PHE A 234 -5.05 -16.45 22.26
CA PHE A 234 -4.04 -16.80 21.26
C PHE A 234 -2.68 -16.21 21.60
N ILE A 235 -1.66 -16.79 21.01
CA ILE A 235 -0.29 -16.32 21.06
C ILE A 235 0.06 -15.70 19.72
N THR A 236 0.57 -14.47 19.75
CA THR A 236 1.13 -13.79 18.57
C THR A 236 2.54 -14.28 18.34
N ARG A 237 2.82 -14.77 17.15
CA ARG A 237 4.16 -15.20 16.73
C ARG A 237 4.37 -14.95 15.25
N TYR A 238 5.61 -14.69 14.87
CA TYR A 238 6.01 -14.45 13.50
C TYR A 238 6.92 -15.59 13.02
N THR A 239 6.62 -16.14 11.83
CA THR A 239 7.36 -17.25 11.23
C THR A 239 7.85 -16.93 9.82
N ALA A 240 7.50 -15.77 9.31
CA ALA A 240 7.94 -15.29 8.01
C ALA A 240 8.18 -13.79 8.01
N VAL A 241 8.99 -13.35 7.05
CA VAL A 241 9.24 -11.96 6.68
C VAL A 241 9.02 -11.82 5.18
N SER A 242 8.36 -10.74 4.77
CA SER A 242 8.25 -10.38 3.37
C SER A 242 8.73 -8.96 3.12
N SER A 243 9.35 -8.74 1.98
CA SER A 243 9.83 -7.42 1.53
C SER A 243 9.62 -7.29 0.04
N THR A 244 9.23 -6.11 -0.42
CA THR A 244 9.06 -5.85 -1.85
C THR A 244 10.37 -5.38 -2.46
N ASN A 245 10.76 -6.04 -3.54
CA ASN A 245 11.90 -5.66 -4.35
C ASN A 245 11.45 -4.71 -5.45
N LEU A 246 11.87 -3.44 -5.40
CA LEU A 246 11.50 -2.44 -6.39
C LEU A 246 12.04 -2.72 -7.79
N ARG A 247 13.18 -3.41 -7.91
CA ARG A 247 13.79 -3.70 -9.20
C ARG A 247 13.03 -4.77 -9.99
N THR A 248 12.55 -5.79 -9.29
CA THR A 248 11.81 -6.91 -9.88
C THR A 248 10.31 -6.77 -9.74
N GLN A 249 9.84 -5.79 -8.96
CA GLN A 249 8.43 -5.60 -8.59
C GLN A 249 7.80 -6.86 -7.97
N THR A 250 8.63 -7.70 -7.35
CA THR A 250 8.19 -8.96 -6.74
C THR A 250 8.35 -8.89 -5.22
N ALA A 251 7.41 -9.51 -4.53
CA ALA A 251 7.55 -9.73 -3.09
C ALA A 251 8.49 -10.91 -2.86
N GLU A 252 9.48 -10.67 -2.04
CA GLU A 252 10.36 -11.70 -1.51
C GLU A 252 9.80 -12.19 -0.18
N TYR A 253 9.73 -13.49 -0.04
CA TYR A 253 9.15 -14.14 1.13
C TYR A 253 10.12 -15.15 1.72
N TYR A 254 10.45 -14.97 3.00
CA TYR A 254 11.38 -15.80 3.74
C TYR A 254 10.67 -16.33 4.97
N ALA A 255 10.61 -17.66 5.12
CA ALA A 255 9.92 -18.31 6.22
C ALA A 255 10.83 -19.31 6.94
N LEU A 256 10.47 -19.61 8.18
CA LEU A 256 11.01 -20.74 8.94
C LEU A 256 10.54 -22.06 8.33
N GLU A 257 11.18 -23.18 8.69
CA GLU A 257 10.76 -24.52 8.27
C GLU A 257 9.29 -24.81 8.63
N GLN A 258 8.87 -24.36 9.81
CA GLN A 258 7.49 -24.43 10.25
C GLN A 258 6.86 -23.03 10.14
N ASP A 259 6.17 -22.79 9.04
CA ASP A 259 5.49 -21.54 8.75
C ASP A 259 4.01 -21.63 9.13
N ASP A 260 3.74 -21.43 10.41
CA ASP A 260 2.39 -21.52 11.01
C ASP A 260 2.04 -20.28 11.86
N GLY A 261 2.83 -19.22 11.74
CA GLY A 261 2.67 -17.94 12.41
C GLY A 261 2.18 -16.82 11.46
N LEU A 262 2.52 -15.60 11.84
CA LEU A 262 2.28 -14.39 11.06
C LEU A 262 3.49 -14.10 10.16
N THR A 263 3.24 -13.35 9.09
CA THR A 263 4.28 -12.75 8.26
C THR A 263 4.52 -11.30 8.70
N MET A 264 5.77 -10.94 8.98
CA MET A 264 6.18 -9.55 9.18
C MET A 264 6.40 -8.90 7.81
N ASN A 265 5.53 -7.97 7.46
CA ASN A 265 5.61 -7.23 6.21
C ASN A 265 6.51 -5.99 6.40
N LEU A 266 7.64 -5.94 5.70
CA LEU A 266 8.54 -4.79 5.70
C LEU A 266 8.18 -3.75 4.63
N ALA A 267 7.17 -4.03 3.81
CA ALA A 267 6.81 -3.23 2.65
C ALA A 267 8.00 -2.96 1.72
N VAL A 268 8.07 -1.78 1.13
CA VAL A 268 9.24 -1.29 0.40
C VAL A 268 10.17 -0.58 1.38
N ASN A 269 11.25 -1.25 1.79
CA ASN A 269 12.30 -0.58 2.55
C ASN A 269 13.41 -0.12 1.58
N PRO A 270 13.61 1.19 1.36
CA PRO A 270 14.56 1.70 0.38
C PRO A 270 16.01 1.35 0.71
N LEU A 271 16.35 1.08 1.96
CA LEU A 271 17.70 0.66 2.36
C LEU A 271 18.00 -0.79 1.98
N LEU A 272 16.98 -1.64 1.83
CA LEU A 272 17.09 -3.04 1.42
C LEU A 272 17.12 -3.23 -0.11
N GLN A 273 16.94 -2.17 -0.90
CA GLN A 273 16.95 -2.24 -2.37
C GLN A 273 18.38 -2.25 -2.96
N PHE A 274 19.38 -1.98 -2.12
CA PHE A 274 20.78 -1.96 -2.53
C PHE A 274 21.44 -3.33 -2.34
N GLY A 275 22.26 -3.73 -3.31
CA GLY A 275 23.03 -4.98 -3.26
C GLY A 275 22.46 -6.12 -4.12
N LEU A 276 23.10 -7.29 -4.01
CA LEU A 276 22.70 -8.50 -4.70
C LEU A 276 21.50 -9.17 -4.01
N GLU A 277 20.83 -10.05 -4.72
CA GLU A 277 19.71 -10.83 -4.20
C GLU A 277 20.11 -11.66 -2.95
N GLU A 278 21.27 -12.29 -3.00
CA GLU A 278 21.82 -13.08 -1.89
C GLU A 278 22.03 -12.24 -0.62
N THR A 279 22.51 -11.00 -0.75
CA THR A 279 22.68 -10.06 0.38
C THR A 279 21.33 -9.69 0.98
N ARG A 280 20.32 -9.45 0.16
CA ARG A 280 18.98 -9.14 0.66
C ARG A 280 18.31 -10.33 1.34
N GLU A 281 18.51 -11.54 0.80
CA GLU A 281 18.06 -12.77 1.46
C GLU A 281 18.68 -12.89 2.85
N GLU A 282 19.98 -12.68 2.99
CA GLU A 282 20.67 -12.73 4.28
C GLU A 282 20.11 -11.69 5.26
N LEU A 283 19.94 -10.44 4.81
CA LEU A 283 19.35 -9.36 5.60
C LEU A 283 17.94 -9.74 6.11
N CYS A 284 17.08 -10.24 5.22
CA CYS A 284 15.71 -10.62 5.59
C CYS A 284 15.69 -11.86 6.51
N ARG A 285 16.59 -12.81 6.33
CA ARG A 285 16.71 -13.97 7.25
C ARG A 285 17.17 -13.56 8.63
N ASN A 286 18.08 -12.60 8.75
CA ASN A 286 18.51 -12.04 10.03
C ASN A 286 17.35 -11.29 10.72
N ILE A 287 16.56 -10.51 9.95
CA ILE A 287 15.35 -9.86 10.48
C ILE A 287 14.34 -10.91 10.95
N LEU A 288 14.15 -11.99 10.18
CA LEU A 288 13.27 -13.10 10.57
C LEU A 288 13.74 -13.75 11.87
N ALA A 289 15.04 -13.97 12.02
CA ALA A 289 15.59 -14.52 13.26
C ALA A 289 15.29 -13.62 14.46
N ASP A 290 15.44 -12.29 14.32
CA ASP A 290 15.14 -11.32 15.37
C ASP A 290 13.64 -11.29 15.73
N ILE A 291 12.73 -11.29 14.74
CA ILE A 291 11.29 -11.21 15.04
C ILE A 291 10.66 -12.54 15.43
N SER A 292 11.26 -13.66 15.07
CA SER A 292 10.76 -15.00 15.40
C SER A 292 10.81 -15.33 16.89
N VAL A 293 11.54 -14.56 17.68
CA VAL A 293 11.54 -14.67 19.14
C VAL A 293 10.21 -14.24 19.77
N VAL A 294 9.39 -13.48 19.04
CA VAL A 294 8.08 -13.03 19.50
C VAL A 294 7.16 -14.23 19.70
N ASN A 295 6.75 -14.40 20.95
CA ASN A 295 5.84 -15.46 21.38
C ASN A 295 5.02 -14.92 22.56
N TYR A 296 4.16 -13.93 22.29
CA TYR A 296 3.49 -13.15 23.33
C TYR A 296 1.98 -13.32 23.28
N VAL A 297 1.38 -13.34 24.48
CA VAL A 297 -0.07 -13.25 24.62
C VAL A 297 -0.45 -11.77 24.64
N PRO A 298 -1.26 -11.27 23.70
CA PRO A 298 -1.77 -9.90 23.75
C PRO A 298 -2.59 -9.67 25.01
N PHE A 299 -2.38 -8.53 25.68
CA PHE A 299 -3.06 -8.18 26.92
C PHE A 299 -3.33 -6.68 27.06
N ASP A 300 -4.28 -6.35 27.92
CA ASP A 300 -4.51 -4.99 28.47
C ASP A 300 -4.66 -5.13 30.00
N SER A 301 -3.80 -4.48 30.76
CA SER A 301 -3.82 -4.56 32.22
C SER A 301 -3.49 -3.23 32.89
N SER A 302 -4.35 -2.84 33.84
CA SER A 302 -4.06 -1.75 34.78
C SER A 302 -3.47 -2.34 36.07
N THR A 303 -2.27 -1.90 36.41
CA THR A 303 -1.49 -2.44 37.53
C THR A 303 -1.21 -1.39 38.60
N ILE A 304 -0.67 -1.82 39.73
CA ILE A 304 -0.14 -0.92 40.78
C ILE A 304 1.07 -0.11 40.28
N GLY A 305 1.67 -0.50 39.15
CA GLY A 305 2.77 0.18 38.48
C GLY A 305 4.16 -0.18 39.01
N ASN A 306 5.08 -0.25 38.06
CA ASN A 306 6.52 -0.24 38.32
C ASN A 306 7.13 0.81 37.36
N PRO A 307 7.59 1.97 37.87
CA PRO A 307 8.16 3.03 37.04
C PRO A 307 9.48 2.64 36.34
N ALA A 308 10.13 1.55 36.75
CA ALA A 308 11.34 1.06 36.12
C ALA A 308 11.09 0.28 34.80
N LEU A 309 9.84 -0.07 34.51
CA LEU A 309 9.49 -0.79 33.27
C LEU A 309 9.60 0.13 32.05
N ASP A 310 10.07 -0.46 30.97
CA ASP A 310 10.25 0.19 29.67
C ASP A 310 9.49 -0.56 28.56
N LEU A 311 9.33 0.06 27.39
CA LEU A 311 8.82 -0.59 26.18
C LEU A 311 9.76 -1.73 25.77
N GLY A 312 9.21 -2.84 25.28
CA GLY A 312 9.97 -4.02 24.92
C GLY A 312 10.27 -4.98 26.09
N ASP A 313 10.03 -4.57 27.34
CA ASP A 313 10.19 -5.45 28.48
C ASP A 313 9.18 -6.60 28.45
N VAL A 314 9.65 -7.81 28.72
CA VAL A 314 8.81 -9.00 28.81
C VAL A 314 8.36 -9.22 30.25
N LEU A 315 7.08 -9.51 30.43
CA LEU A 315 6.45 -9.76 31.72
C LEU A 315 5.86 -11.16 31.77
N VAL A 316 5.85 -11.77 32.96
CA VAL A 316 5.05 -12.97 33.26
C VAL A 316 3.86 -12.58 34.12
N PHE A 317 2.66 -12.86 33.66
CA PHE A 317 1.44 -12.70 34.43
C PHE A 317 1.00 -14.03 35.02
N THR A 318 0.68 -14.05 36.33
CA THR A 318 0.29 -15.27 37.03
C THR A 318 -1.02 -15.09 37.80
N GLY A 319 -1.86 -16.13 37.77
CA GLY A 319 -3.10 -16.23 38.53
C GLY A 319 -4.24 -15.28 38.05
N GLY A 320 -5.41 -15.44 38.64
CA GLY A 320 -6.60 -14.70 38.26
C GLY A 320 -6.95 -14.90 36.76
N GLN A 321 -7.20 -13.84 36.01
CA GLN A 321 -7.56 -13.89 34.58
C GLN A 321 -6.44 -14.40 33.67
N ALA A 322 -5.23 -14.65 34.20
CA ALA A 322 -4.14 -15.23 33.42
C ALA A 322 -4.23 -16.75 33.33
N ASP A 323 -5.14 -17.41 34.05
CA ASP A 323 -5.40 -18.85 34.13
C ASP A 323 -4.16 -19.71 34.50
N GLY A 324 -3.04 -19.49 33.90
CA GLY A 324 -1.73 -20.06 34.18
C GLY A 324 -0.67 -18.98 34.15
N GLU A 325 0.43 -19.24 33.49
CA GLU A 325 1.45 -18.26 33.17
C GLU A 325 1.22 -17.69 31.77
N GLN A 326 1.17 -16.34 31.65
CA GLN A 326 1.09 -15.65 30.39
C GLN A 326 2.35 -14.80 30.19
N ILE A 327 3.08 -15.06 29.12
CA ILE A 327 4.25 -14.27 28.71
C ILE A 327 3.80 -13.21 27.72
N ALA A 328 4.17 -11.97 28.00
CA ALA A 328 3.77 -10.84 27.17
C ALA A 328 4.81 -9.72 27.21
N CYS A 329 4.92 -8.98 26.12
CA CYS A 329 5.81 -7.84 26.00
C CYS A 329 5.05 -6.53 26.19
N ILE A 330 5.69 -5.50 26.72
CA ILE A 330 5.10 -4.17 26.83
C ILE A 330 5.24 -3.44 25.50
N THR A 331 4.16 -3.32 24.74
CA THR A 331 4.13 -2.54 23.50
C THR A 331 3.56 -1.13 23.69
N SER A 332 2.80 -0.92 24.77
CA SER A 332 2.30 0.41 25.16
C SER A 332 2.24 0.53 26.68
N SER A 333 2.58 1.70 27.18
CA SER A 333 2.66 2.04 28.58
C SER A 333 2.01 3.40 28.84
N ASN A 334 1.11 3.48 29.83
CA ASN A 334 0.57 4.73 30.35
C ASN A 334 0.74 4.78 31.85
N CYS A 335 1.74 5.50 32.30
CA CYS A 335 2.08 5.68 33.72
C CYS A 335 1.45 6.98 34.24
N LYS A 336 0.47 6.89 35.13
CA LYS A 336 -0.13 8.06 35.78
C LYS A 336 0.62 8.45 37.03
N ILE A 337 0.97 9.71 37.18
CA ILE A 337 1.62 10.25 38.37
C ILE A 337 0.67 10.13 39.57
N GLY A 338 1.07 9.33 40.56
CA GLY A 338 0.21 9.03 41.72
C GLY A 338 -1.00 8.15 41.42
N GLY A 339 -1.02 7.48 40.28
CA GLY A 339 -2.13 6.67 39.80
C GLY A 339 -1.75 5.26 39.35
N LYS A 340 -2.57 4.68 38.49
CA LYS A 340 -2.39 3.37 37.91
C LYS A 340 -1.37 3.40 36.77
N HIS A 341 -0.71 2.27 36.54
CA HIS A 341 0.12 2.04 35.37
C HIS A 341 -0.61 1.05 34.45
N THR A 342 -1.04 1.50 33.29
CA THR A 342 -1.69 0.67 32.29
C THR A 342 -0.65 0.20 31.27
N LEU A 343 -0.59 -1.11 31.09
CA LEU A 343 0.34 -1.79 30.19
C LEU A 343 -0.45 -2.59 29.18
N LYS A 344 0.03 -2.61 27.93
CA LYS A 344 -0.60 -3.36 26.83
C LYS A 344 0.44 -4.10 26.01
N CYS A 345 0.02 -5.22 25.45
CA CYS A 345 0.66 -5.91 24.34
C CYS A 345 -0.35 -6.05 23.20
N VAL A 346 -0.01 -5.55 22.05
CA VAL A 346 -0.81 -5.75 20.82
C VAL A 346 -0.40 -7.05 20.13
N GLY A 347 -1.28 -7.57 19.26
CA GLY A 347 -0.95 -8.75 18.47
C GLY A 347 -2.15 -9.28 17.69
N LYS A 348 -1.87 -9.98 16.61
CA LYS A 348 -2.86 -10.66 15.77
C LYS A 348 -2.89 -12.17 16.05
N ASN A 349 -4.06 -12.77 15.80
CA ASN A 349 -4.22 -14.22 15.90
C ASN A 349 -3.69 -14.91 14.63
N PRO A 350 -2.63 -15.73 14.72
CA PRO A 350 -2.08 -16.43 13.55
C PRO A 350 -3.10 -17.31 12.82
N ARG A 351 -4.05 -17.93 13.57
CA ARG A 351 -5.09 -18.79 12.97
C ARG A 351 -6.04 -18.00 12.08
N LEU A 352 -6.38 -16.75 12.45
CA LEU A 352 -7.25 -15.90 11.64
C LEU A 352 -6.50 -15.38 10.41
N ALA A 353 -5.23 -15.07 10.54
CA ALA A 353 -4.38 -14.70 9.41
C ALA A 353 -4.29 -15.85 8.39
N GLN A 354 -4.03 -17.09 8.84
CA GLN A 354 -4.01 -18.28 7.98
C GLN A 354 -5.37 -18.60 7.33
N ALA A 355 -6.48 -18.33 8.03
CA ALA A 355 -7.82 -18.53 7.48
C ALA A 355 -8.16 -17.54 6.35
N LYS A 356 -7.55 -16.35 6.38
CA LYS A 356 -7.76 -15.27 5.39
C LYS A 356 -6.73 -15.30 4.25
N SER A 357 -5.54 -15.81 4.49
CA SER A 357 -4.44 -15.86 3.51
C SER A 357 -3.96 -17.28 3.32
N LYS A 358 -4.66 -18.09 2.54
CA LYS A 358 -4.08 -19.36 2.10
C LYS A 358 -2.83 -19.08 1.27
N ASN A 359 -1.66 -19.25 1.91
CA ASN A 359 -0.34 -19.52 1.28
C ASN A 359 -0.06 -18.90 -0.09
N ASP A 360 -0.61 -17.73 -0.38
CA ASP A 360 -0.31 -17.05 -1.62
C ASP A 360 0.82 -16.06 -1.38
N LYS A 361 2.01 -16.41 -1.83
CA LYS A 361 3.20 -15.54 -1.77
C LYS A 361 2.94 -14.20 -2.48
N ASN A 362 2.03 -14.21 -3.46
CA ASN A 362 1.64 -13.01 -4.20
C ASN A 362 0.83 -12.04 -3.33
N ILE A 363 -0.03 -12.54 -2.42
CA ILE A 363 -0.79 -11.69 -1.49
C ILE A 363 0.15 -10.88 -0.61
N SER A 364 1.19 -11.51 -0.07
CA SER A 364 2.16 -10.80 0.78
C SER A 364 2.83 -9.64 0.03
N GLY A 365 3.10 -9.82 -1.27
CA GLY A 365 3.66 -8.76 -2.11
C GLY A 365 2.68 -7.62 -2.38
N LEU A 366 1.43 -7.95 -2.65
CA LEU A 366 0.39 -6.95 -2.85
C LEU A 366 0.09 -6.18 -1.56
N LEU A 367 0.05 -6.86 -0.42
CA LEU A 367 -0.16 -6.23 0.89
C LEU A 367 1.00 -5.31 1.29
N ASN A 368 2.22 -5.60 0.85
CA ASN A 368 3.38 -4.72 1.09
C ASN A 368 3.30 -3.39 0.32
N GLN A 369 2.51 -3.32 -0.75
CA GLN A 369 2.30 -2.08 -1.52
C GLN A 369 1.17 -1.22 -0.92
N ILE A 370 0.47 -1.73 0.10
CA ILE A 370 -0.65 -1.03 0.70
C ILE A 370 -0.14 -0.03 1.73
N GLU A 371 -0.37 1.24 1.46
CA GLU A 371 -0.26 2.30 2.44
C GLU A 371 -1.64 2.55 3.05
N ASP A 372 -1.78 2.33 4.36
CA ASP A 372 -3.06 2.49 5.06
C ASP A 372 -3.61 3.92 4.88
N GLY A 373 -4.87 3.98 4.42
CA GLY A 373 -5.59 5.24 4.24
C GLY A 373 -5.28 6.01 2.95
N LYS A 374 -4.28 5.63 2.17
CA LYS A 374 -4.00 6.26 0.86
C LYS A 374 -4.82 5.62 -0.26
N ILE A 375 -5.14 6.41 -1.28
CA ILE A 375 -5.76 5.91 -2.51
C ILE A 375 -4.63 5.47 -3.44
N GLY A 376 -4.52 4.16 -3.66
CA GLY A 376 -3.65 3.59 -4.68
C GLY A 376 -4.27 3.75 -6.08
N ILE A 377 -3.47 4.12 -7.07
CA ILE A 377 -3.84 4.13 -8.48
C ILE A 377 -2.79 3.31 -9.23
N HIS A 378 -3.23 2.19 -9.81
CA HIS A 378 -2.35 1.28 -10.54
C HIS A 378 -2.79 1.25 -12.00
N THR A 379 -1.85 1.49 -12.92
CA THR A 379 -2.13 1.58 -14.36
C THR A 379 -1.27 0.56 -15.12
N PHE A 380 -1.89 -0.14 -16.05
CA PHE A 380 -1.30 -1.21 -16.85
C PHE A 380 -1.60 -0.96 -18.32
N THR A 381 -0.73 -1.48 -19.20
CA THR A 381 -0.92 -1.42 -20.65
C THR A 381 -0.53 -2.76 -21.29
N ASN A 382 -1.14 -3.10 -22.45
CA ASN A 382 -0.80 -4.32 -23.16
C ASN A 382 0.59 -4.23 -23.78
N ALA A 383 1.37 -5.28 -23.59
CA ALA A 383 2.74 -5.39 -24.09
C ALA A 383 2.84 -5.99 -25.51
N SER A 384 1.76 -6.61 -26.01
CA SER A 384 1.68 -7.20 -27.34
C SER A 384 0.34 -6.86 -28.01
N ALA A 385 0.34 -6.78 -29.34
CA ALA A 385 -0.89 -6.64 -30.12
C ALA A 385 -1.71 -7.94 -30.07
N PHE A 386 -3.03 -7.79 -30.15
CA PHE A 386 -3.96 -8.93 -30.19
C PHE A 386 -5.15 -8.66 -31.12
N THR A 387 -5.83 -9.73 -31.53
CA THR A 387 -7.00 -9.65 -32.43
C THR A 387 -8.24 -10.14 -31.70
N VAL A 388 -9.35 -9.43 -31.90
CA VAL A 388 -10.68 -9.76 -31.38
C VAL A 388 -11.60 -10.09 -32.54
N ALA A 389 -12.37 -11.16 -32.41
CA ALA A 389 -13.36 -11.64 -33.37
C ALA A 389 -14.64 -12.12 -32.63
N GLU A 390 -15.40 -13.03 -33.18
CA GLU A 390 -16.68 -13.51 -32.61
C GLU A 390 -16.54 -14.24 -31.26
N THR A 391 -15.34 -14.72 -30.91
CA THR A 391 -15.09 -15.40 -29.64
C THR A 391 -14.63 -14.42 -28.58
N ASP A 392 -15.06 -14.65 -27.32
CA ASP A 392 -14.62 -13.84 -26.18
C ASP A 392 -13.11 -13.97 -25.99
N VAL A 393 -12.44 -12.83 -26.00
CA VAL A 393 -11.00 -12.70 -25.73
C VAL A 393 -10.85 -11.97 -24.41
N LYS A 394 -10.10 -12.55 -23.46
CA LYS A 394 -9.76 -11.89 -22.21
C LYS A 394 -8.71 -10.83 -22.50
N ILE A 395 -9.09 -9.55 -22.44
CA ILE A 395 -8.23 -8.41 -22.81
C ILE A 395 -7.56 -7.76 -21.63
N ILE A 396 -8.13 -7.86 -20.42
CA ILE A 396 -7.60 -7.30 -19.19
C ILE A 396 -7.80 -8.32 -18.06
N THR A 397 -6.76 -8.53 -17.27
CA THR A 397 -6.82 -9.23 -15.99
C THR A 397 -6.02 -8.44 -14.97
N ILE A 398 -6.67 -8.02 -13.90
CA ILE A 398 -6.03 -7.29 -12.80
C ILE A 398 -6.27 -8.08 -11.53
N GLU A 399 -5.18 -8.43 -10.85
CA GLU A 399 -5.22 -8.92 -9.48
C GLU A 399 -4.89 -7.81 -8.51
N PHE A 400 -5.67 -7.71 -7.48
CA PHE A 400 -5.47 -6.69 -6.47
C PHE A 400 -5.89 -7.18 -5.09
N ALA A 401 -5.33 -6.59 -4.06
CA ALA A 401 -5.69 -6.85 -2.68
C ALA A 401 -5.91 -5.53 -1.95
N THR A 402 -6.76 -5.55 -0.94
CA THR A 402 -7.03 -4.42 -0.04
C THR A 402 -6.82 -4.86 1.40
N SER A 403 -6.37 -3.95 2.27
CA SER A 403 -6.24 -4.25 3.70
C SER A 403 -7.58 -4.22 4.45
N GLU A 404 -8.59 -3.58 3.88
CA GLU A 404 -9.94 -3.42 4.44
C GLU A 404 -11.00 -3.75 3.38
N ASP A 405 -12.21 -4.13 3.82
CA ASP A 405 -13.36 -4.28 2.93
C ASP A 405 -13.67 -2.90 2.32
N ASN A 406 -13.56 -2.80 1.00
CA ASN A 406 -13.51 -1.50 0.34
C ASN A 406 -14.21 -1.53 -1.02
N HIS A 407 -14.30 -0.34 -1.64
CA HIS A 407 -14.74 -0.18 -3.02
C HIS A 407 -13.55 0.17 -3.89
N ALA A 408 -13.42 -0.53 -5.02
CA ALA A 408 -12.44 -0.19 -6.03
C ALA A 408 -13.13 0.39 -7.26
N GLN A 409 -12.37 1.10 -8.09
CA GLN A 409 -12.85 1.65 -9.35
C GLN A 409 -11.93 1.17 -10.47
N PHE A 410 -12.55 0.63 -11.51
CA PHE A 410 -11.86 0.27 -12.74
C PHE A 410 -12.11 1.34 -13.80
N PHE A 411 -11.07 1.71 -14.51
CA PHE A 411 -11.10 2.55 -15.69
C PHE A 411 -10.23 1.91 -16.78
N GLY A 412 -10.78 1.74 -18.00
CA GLY A 412 -10.07 1.19 -19.13
C GLY A 412 -10.24 2.05 -20.38
N SER A 413 -9.25 2.02 -21.26
CA SER A 413 -9.30 2.63 -22.59
C SER A 413 -8.76 1.61 -23.59
N VAL A 414 -9.56 1.27 -24.61
CA VAL A 414 -9.16 0.36 -25.67
C VAL A 414 -9.24 1.10 -27.00
N ILE A 415 -8.12 1.16 -27.70
CA ILE A 415 -8.04 1.67 -29.07
C ILE A 415 -7.95 0.46 -30.00
N VAL A 416 -8.88 0.36 -30.94
CA VAL A 416 -9.01 -0.79 -31.82
C VAL A 416 -9.14 -0.35 -33.26
N ASP A 417 -8.39 -0.99 -34.16
CA ASP A 417 -8.55 -0.85 -35.59
C ASP A 417 -9.51 -1.93 -36.09
N VAL A 418 -10.68 -1.54 -36.55
CA VAL A 418 -11.81 -2.40 -36.90
C VAL A 418 -11.85 -2.61 -38.41
N GLU A 419 -12.04 -3.87 -38.82
CA GLU A 419 -12.39 -4.27 -40.17
C GLU A 419 -13.78 -4.93 -40.13
N ALA A 420 -14.81 -4.18 -40.49
CA ALA A 420 -16.19 -4.66 -40.52
C ALA A 420 -16.46 -5.49 -41.78
N ASP A 421 -17.24 -6.55 -41.63
CA ASP A 421 -17.62 -7.38 -42.77
C ASP A 421 -18.49 -6.60 -43.75
N ALA A 422 -18.17 -6.72 -45.04
CA ALA A 422 -18.94 -6.07 -46.07
C ALA A 422 -20.34 -6.67 -46.21
N VAL A 423 -21.34 -5.83 -46.37
CA VAL A 423 -22.73 -6.23 -46.58
C VAL A 423 -23.11 -6.12 -48.06
N GLU A 424 -23.46 -7.25 -48.69
CA GLU A 424 -23.97 -7.22 -50.04
C GLU A 424 -25.42 -6.67 -50.07
N ARG A 425 -25.64 -5.64 -50.89
CA ARG A 425 -26.96 -5.08 -51.17
C ARG A 425 -27.37 -5.37 -52.59
N THR A 426 -28.62 -5.69 -52.76
CA THR A 426 -29.22 -5.92 -54.10
C THR A 426 -30.38 -4.98 -54.32
N ALA A 427 -30.35 -4.25 -55.41
CA ALA A 427 -31.49 -3.45 -55.85
C ALA A 427 -31.82 -3.73 -57.33
N LEU A 428 -33.07 -3.54 -57.72
CA LEU A 428 -33.49 -3.65 -59.09
C LEU A 428 -33.37 -2.27 -59.75
N ALA A 429 -32.46 -2.14 -60.71
CA ALA A 429 -32.36 -0.93 -61.55
C ALA A 429 -33.36 -1.08 -62.72
N LYS A 430 -34.26 -0.12 -62.84
CA LYS A 430 -35.18 -0.02 -63.97
C LYS A 430 -34.57 0.86 -65.01
N GLY A 431 -34.43 0.34 -66.22
CA GLY A 431 -33.93 1.05 -67.37
C GLY A 431 -34.84 0.88 -68.60
N GLU A 432 -34.95 1.88 -69.40
CA GLU A 432 -35.62 1.81 -70.67
C GLU A 432 -34.60 1.54 -71.78
N VAL A 433 -34.78 0.44 -72.51
CA VAL A 433 -33.98 0.16 -73.69
C VAL A 433 -34.86 0.46 -74.94
N VAL A 434 -34.47 1.46 -75.65
CA VAL A 434 -35.14 1.84 -76.95
C VAL A 434 -34.52 0.97 -78.03
N ILE A 435 -35.30 0.03 -78.55
CA ILE A 435 -34.88 -0.80 -79.68
C ILE A 435 -35.28 0.04 -80.94
N PRO A 436 -34.32 0.49 -81.70
CA PRO A 436 -34.67 1.23 -82.98
C PRO A 436 -35.34 0.24 -83.91
N ALA A 437 -36.44 0.69 -84.57
CA ALA A 437 -37.10 -0.09 -85.58
C ALA A 437 -36.09 -0.47 -86.67
N ALA A 438 -36.04 -1.76 -87.00
CA ALA A 438 -35.16 -2.21 -88.09
C ALA A 438 -35.61 -1.60 -89.40
N GLY A 439 -34.84 -0.60 -89.80
CA GLY A 439 -35.06 0.02 -91.13
C GLY A 439 -34.81 -1.04 -92.18
N GLY A 440 -35.90 -1.46 -92.86
CA GLY A 440 -35.78 -2.30 -94.02
C GLY A 440 -35.05 -1.53 -95.11
N MET A 441 -33.95 -2.09 -95.57
CA MET A 441 -33.33 -1.62 -96.82
C MET A 441 -34.25 -2.01 -97.94
N ASP A 442 -35.02 -1.02 -98.38
CA ASP A 442 -35.65 -1.11 -99.69
C ASP A 442 -35.02 -0.08 -100.65
N ALA A 443 -34.41 -0.64 -101.68
CA ALA A 443 -33.79 0.14 -102.72
C ALA A 443 -34.86 0.58 -103.71
N GLY A 444 -35.12 1.93 -103.82
CA GLY A 444 -35.65 2.49 -105.06
C GLY A 444 -37.01 3.18 -104.95
N THR A 445 -36.89 4.46 -105.28
CA THR A 445 -37.95 5.37 -105.72
C THR A 445 -38.77 6.16 -104.68
N GLY A 446 -38.53 7.41 -104.76
CA GLY A 446 -39.20 8.61 -104.30
C GLY A 446 -40.64 8.51 -103.81
N GLY A 447 -40.88 9.06 -102.70
CA GLY A 447 -42.22 9.38 -102.22
C GLY A 447 -42.33 9.51 -100.72
N GLU A 448 -42.58 10.67 -100.24
CA GLU A 448 -43.16 11.13 -98.97
C GLU A 448 -42.76 10.47 -97.66
N GLU A 449 -42.13 11.26 -96.86
CA GLU A 449 -41.91 10.96 -95.40
C GLU A 449 -43.25 10.72 -94.72
N SER A 450 -43.46 9.53 -94.21
CA SER A 450 -44.47 9.22 -93.17
C SER A 450 -43.82 9.32 -91.81
N PRO A 451 -44.37 10.08 -90.89
CA PRO A 451 -43.82 10.13 -89.50
C PRO A 451 -44.33 8.91 -88.73
N GLY A 452 -43.41 8.18 -88.17
CA GLY A 452 -43.74 7.35 -87.06
C GLY A 452 -43.53 5.85 -87.20
N ASP A 453 -42.31 5.44 -87.04
CA ASP A 453 -42.08 4.14 -86.42
C ASP A 453 -41.29 4.38 -85.16
N ALA A 454 -42.04 4.57 -84.06
CA ALA A 454 -41.50 4.73 -82.76
C ALA A 454 -40.83 3.40 -82.35
N GLY A 455 -39.52 3.44 -82.09
CA GLY A 455 -38.80 2.30 -81.57
C GLY A 455 -39.53 1.73 -80.35
N GLN A 456 -39.52 0.45 -80.24
CA GLN A 456 -40.15 -0.25 -79.14
C GLN A 456 -39.32 -0.02 -77.84
N VAL A 457 -39.97 0.64 -76.89
CA VAL A 457 -39.33 0.84 -75.52
C VAL A 457 -39.60 -0.44 -74.72
N LEU A 458 -38.55 -1.09 -74.34
CA LEU A 458 -38.59 -2.23 -73.40
C LEU A 458 -38.09 -1.78 -72.04
N GLU A 459 -38.92 -1.89 -71.02
CA GLU A 459 -38.48 -1.77 -69.63
C GLU A 459 -37.69 -3.02 -69.29
N VAL A 460 -36.49 -2.84 -68.82
CA VAL A 460 -35.59 -3.92 -68.37
C VAL A 460 -35.29 -3.68 -66.91
N GLU A 461 -35.57 -4.69 -66.10
CA GLU A 461 -35.17 -4.74 -64.71
C GLU A 461 -33.88 -5.57 -64.59
N LEU A 462 -32.80 -4.92 -64.11
CA LEU A 462 -31.52 -5.59 -63.89
C LEU A 462 -31.18 -5.60 -62.40
N PRO A 463 -30.86 -6.75 -61.79
CA PRO A 463 -30.36 -6.74 -60.46
C PRO A 463 -28.95 -6.11 -60.42
N VAL A 464 -28.80 -5.07 -59.63
CA VAL A 464 -27.53 -4.44 -59.33
C VAL A 464 -27.13 -4.90 -57.94
N ILE A 465 -25.98 -5.55 -57.84
CA ILE A 465 -25.41 -5.99 -56.58
C ILE A 465 -24.22 -5.07 -56.31
N TRP A 466 -24.19 -4.46 -55.11
CA TRP A 466 -23.05 -3.67 -54.66
C TRP A 466 -22.72 -4.07 -53.22
N SER A 467 -21.48 -3.86 -52.83
CA SER A 467 -21.01 -4.09 -51.47
C SER A 467 -20.92 -2.75 -50.74
N GLU A 468 -21.51 -2.67 -49.56
CA GLU A 468 -21.40 -1.54 -48.65
C GLU A 468 -20.55 -1.95 -47.46
N ASP A 469 -19.84 -0.97 -46.85
CA ASP A 469 -19.14 -1.21 -45.60
C ASP A 469 -20.16 -1.55 -44.49
N GLY A 470 -19.96 -2.68 -43.86
CA GLY A 470 -20.80 -3.13 -42.78
C GLY A 470 -20.49 -2.43 -41.45
N GLN A 471 -21.08 -2.94 -40.41
CA GLN A 471 -20.84 -2.51 -39.04
C GLN A 471 -20.45 -3.74 -38.18
N ALA A 472 -19.43 -3.57 -37.37
CA ALA A 472 -19.04 -4.55 -36.38
C ALA A 472 -19.54 -4.15 -34.98
N ALA A 473 -20.08 -5.11 -34.24
CA ALA A 473 -20.58 -4.90 -32.88
C ALA A 473 -19.54 -5.40 -31.87
N ALA A 474 -18.99 -4.50 -31.08
CA ALA A 474 -18.07 -4.82 -30.00
C ALA A 474 -18.84 -4.98 -28.69
N HIS A 475 -18.68 -6.14 -28.04
CA HIS A 475 -19.30 -6.48 -26.76
C HIS A 475 -18.23 -6.63 -25.70
N PHE A 476 -18.47 -6.06 -24.50
CA PHE A 476 -17.58 -6.16 -23.36
C PHE A 476 -18.29 -6.86 -22.19
N THR A 477 -17.59 -7.78 -21.55
CA THR A 477 -18.08 -8.50 -20.38
C THR A 477 -17.09 -8.30 -19.24
N PHE A 478 -17.58 -7.91 -18.06
CA PHE A 478 -16.81 -7.79 -16.84
C PHE A 478 -17.03 -9.01 -15.95
N GLU A 479 -15.99 -9.42 -15.27
CA GLU A 479 -16.02 -10.52 -14.32
C GLU A 479 -15.19 -10.15 -13.08
N ILE A 480 -15.72 -10.42 -11.92
CA ILE A 480 -15.00 -10.27 -10.65
C ILE A 480 -15.06 -11.56 -9.86
N ASN A 481 -13.90 -12.08 -9.44
CA ASN A 481 -13.78 -13.30 -8.65
C ASN A 481 -14.61 -14.45 -9.25
N ASP A 482 -14.44 -14.73 -10.54
CA ASP A 482 -15.14 -15.73 -11.33
C ASP A 482 -16.67 -15.52 -11.45
N SER A 483 -17.15 -14.33 -11.11
CA SER A 483 -18.59 -13.99 -11.23
C SER A 483 -18.80 -12.91 -12.28
N VAL A 484 -19.58 -13.24 -13.32
CA VAL A 484 -19.91 -12.30 -14.41
C VAL A 484 -20.80 -11.17 -13.90
N VAL A 485 -20.45 -9.92 -14.24
CA VAL A 485 -21.24 -8.74 -13.94
C VAL A 485 -22.40 -8.63 -14.94
N ALA A 486 -23.58 -9.04 -14.52
CA ALA A 486 -24.75 -9.10 -15.40
C ALA A 486 -25.39 -7.74 -15.70
N ILE A 487 -25.18 -6.74 -14.81
CA ILE A 487 -25.86 -5.43 -14.88
C ILE A 487 -25.14 -4.40 -15.75
N HIS A 488 -23.92 -4.69 -16.20
CA HIS A 488 -23.11 -3.76 -16.98
C HIS A 488 -22.33 -4.51 -18.04
N GLN A 489 -22.84 -4.47 -19.27
CA GLN A 489 -22.25 -5.12 -20.46
C GLN A 489 -22.22 -4.06 -21.58
N PRO A 490 -21.15 -3.26 -21.67
CA PRO A 490 -21.03 -2.25 -22.72
C PRO A 490 -21.03 -2.90 -24.12
N GLU A 491 -21.79 -2.30 -25.04
CA GLU A 491 -21.86 -2.69 -26.44
C GLU A 491 -21.81 -1.44 -27.31
N GLU A 492 -20.95 -1.48 -28.33
CA GLU A 492 -20.86 -0.40 -29.32
C GLU A 492 -20.78 -0.95 -30.74
N THR A 493 -21.34 -0.20 -31.69
CA THR A 493 -21.31 -0.55 -33.09
C THR A 493 -20.39 0.37 -33.84
N TRP A 494 -19.46 -0.18 -34.62
CA TRP A 494 -18.41 0.55 -35.33
C TRP A 494 -18.37 0.22 -36.80
N HIS A 495 -18.02 1.22 -37.62
CA HIS A 495 -17.60 1.02 -39.01
C HIS A 495 -16.11 0.66 -39.06
N SER A 496 -15.65 0.23 -40.23
CA SER A 496 -14.23 0.03 -40.48
C SER A 496 -13.42 1.28 -40.16
N GLY A 497 -12.32 1.13 -39.43
CA GLY A 497 -11.44 2.23 -39.01
C GLY A 497 -11.02 2.15 -37.58
N ARG A 498 -10.39 3.21 -37.06
CA ARG A 498 -9.85 3.29 -35.74
C ARG A 498 -10.84 3.87 -34.75
N HIS A 499 -11.15 3.10 -33.71
CA HIS A 499 -12.11 3.45 -32.66
C HIS A 499 -11.48 3.43 -31.28
N THR A 500 -12.05 4.19 -30.35
CA THR A 500 -11.62 4.22 -28.95
C THR A 500 -12.84 4.07 -28.06
N ILE A 501 -12.82 3.11 -27.15
CA ILE A 501 -13.83 2.97 -26.11
C ILE A 501 -13.23 3.23 -24.75
N LEU A 502 -14.02 3.86 -23.88
CA LEU A 502 -13.73 4.07 -22.47
C LEU A 502 -14.61 3.13 -21.65
N LEU A 503 -13.98 2.33 -20.82
CA LEU A 503 -14.64 1.39 -19.93
C LEU A 503 -14.54 1.90 -18.50
N TYR A 504 -15.62 1.85 -17.75
CA TYR A 504 -15.66 2.22 -16.35
C TYR A 504 -16.55 1.25 -15.58
N TYR A 505 -16.06 0.80 -14.44
CA TYR A 505 -16.86 -0.04 -13.54
C TYR A 505 -16.52 0.22 -12.07
N PRO A 506 -17.50 0.57 -11.22
CA PRO A 506 -17.32 0.60 -9.77
C PRO A 506 -17.38 -0.83 -9.24
N ILE A 507 -16.26 -1.31 -8.68
CA ILE A 507 -16.15 -2.67 -8.13
C ILE A 507 -16.64 -2.64 -6.69
N GLU A 508 -17.78 -3.27 -6.42
CA GLU A 508 -18.35 -3.45 -5.09
C GLU A 508 -18.01 -4.82 -4.52
N GLY A 509 -17.96 -4.93 -3.19
CA GLY A 509 -17.77 -6.22 -2.52
C GLY A 509 -16.34 -6.77 -2.60
N VAL A 510 -15.35 -5.89 -2.66
CA VAL A 510 -13.95 -6.27 -2.55
C VAL A 510 -13.68 -6.87 -1.18
N VAL A 511 -13.11 -8.08 -1.15
CA VAL A 511 -12.80 -8.80 0.08
C VAL A 511 -11.42 -8.43 0.58
N ALA A 512 -11.33 -7.95 1.82
CA ALA A 512 -10.07 -7.58 2.46
C ALA A 512 -9.14 -8.79 2.66
N ASN A 513 -7.85 -8.56 2.54
CA ASN A 513 -6.79 -9.56 2.70
C ASN A 513 -7.02 -10.83 1.85
N TYR A 514 -7.58 -10.64 0.68
CA TYR A 514 -7.84 -11.68 -0.32
C TYR A 514 -7.43 -11.17 -1.69
N THR A 515 -6.91 -12.04 -2.54
CA THR A 515 -6.62 -11.68 -3.92
C THR A 515 -7.94 -11.59 -4.69
N ASN A 516 -8.32 -10.38 -5.06
CA ASN A 516 -9.45 -10.14 -5.94
C ASN A 516 -8.95 -10.10 -7.38
N VAL A 517 -9.72 -10.70 -8.28
CA VAL A 517 -9.40 -10.76 -9.71
C VAL A 517 -10.49 -10.06 -10.49
N PHE A 518 -10.12 -9.08 -11.29
CA PHE A 518 -11.01 -8.38 -12.20
C PHE A 518 -10.62 -8.65 -13.64
N ASN A 519 -11.53 -9.21 -14.43
CA ASN A 519 -11.34 -9.57 -15.82
C ASN A 519 -12.24 -8.74 -16.73
N VAL A 520 -11.74 -8.40 -17.90
CA VAL A 520 -12.51 -7.82 -19.00
C VAL A 520 -12.35 -8.69 -20.23
N TYR A 521 -13.48 -9.10 -20.79
CA TYR A 521 -13.54 -9.83 -22.04
C TYR A 521 -14.11 -8.93 -23.13
N MET A 522 -13.62 -9.12 -24.35
CA MET A 522 -14.11 -8.43 -25.54
C MET A 522 -14.36 -9.45 -26.67
N ARG A 523 -15.45 -9.29 -27.37
CA ARG A 523 -15.73 -10.00 -28.64
C ARG A 523 -16.27 -9.00 -29.66
N MET A 524 -16.13 -9.33 -30.93
CA MET A 524 -16.58 -8.51 -32.04
C MET A 524 -17.38 -9.35 -33.03
N GLY A 525 -18.66 -9.06 -33.19
CA GLY A 525 -19.52 -9.67 -34.20
C GLY A 525 -19.61 -8.83 -35.46
N GLY A 526 -19.64 -9.47 -36.65
CA GLY A 526 -19.73 -8.78 -37.93
C GLY A 526 -18.44 -8.09 -38.39
N GLY A 527 -17.30 -8.57 -37.90
CA GLY A 527 -15.98 -8.04 -38.28
C GLY A 527 -14.87 -8.50 -37.33
N THR A 528 -13.69 -7.95 -37.51
CA THR A 528 -12.53 -8.20 -36.65
C THR A 528 -11.92 -6.88 -36.19
N GLY A 529 -11.31 -6.91 -35.01
CA GLY A 529 -10.60 -5.77 -34.43
C GLY A 529 -9.16 -6.12 -34.06
N ILE A 530 -8.22 -5.22 -34.34
CA ILE A 530 -6.82 -5.35 -33.95
C ILE A 530 -6.53 -4.27 -32.91
N VAL A 531 -6.00 -4.71 -31.77
CA VAL A 531 -5.53 -3.80 -30.71
C VAL A 531 -4.00 -3.85 -30.71
N ASP A 532 -3.38 -2.75 -31.04
CA ASP A 532 -1.92 -2.64 -31.08
C ASP A 532 -1.30 -2.63 -29.67
N THR A 533 0.01 -2.90 -29.61
CA THR A 533 0.80 -2.74 -28.37
C THR A 533 0.63 -1.34 -27.79
N GLY A 534 0.35 -1.25 -26.50
CA GLY A 534 0.12 0.02 -25.80
C GLY A 534 -1.25 0.67 -26.05
N SER A 535 -2.12 0.03 -26.84
CA SER A 535 -3.45 0.56 -27.21
C SER A 535 -4.57 0.11 -26.27
N CYS A 536 -4.30 -0.82 -25.34
CA CYS A 536 -5.21 -1.18 -24.27
C CYS A 536 -4.59 -0.72 -22.93
N ILE A 537 -5.23 0.25 -22.29
CA ILE A 537 -4.79 0.79 -21.00
C ILE A 537 -5.86 0.47 -19.96
N ALA A 538 -5.45 -0.03 -18.82
CA ALA A 538 -6.33 -0.32 -17.71
C ALA A 538 -5.79 0.31 -16.43
N SER A 539 -6.66 0.87 -15.64
CA SER A 539 -6.34 1.43 -14.33
C SER A 539 -7.32 0.93 -13.29
N ILE A 540 -6.80 0.58 -12.12
CA ILE A 540 -7.62 0.29 -10.95
C ILE A 540 -7.20 1.21 -9.82
N SER A 541 -8.17 1.71 -9.08
CA SER A 541 -7.93 2.58 -7.93
C SER A 541 -8.83 2.20 -6.76
N GLY A 542 -8.31 2.36 -5.55
CA GLY A 542 -9.04 2.10 -4.31
C GLY A 542 -8.23 2.53 -3.10
N GLN A 543 -8.91 2.68 -1.96
CA GLN A 543 -8.25 3.03 -0.71
C GLN A 543 -7.56 1.79 -0.13
N SER A 544 -6.36 1.97 0.43
CA SER A 544 -5.58 0.87 1.04
C SER A 544 -5.48 -0.36 0.11
N MET A 545 -5.13 -0.12 -1.14
CA MET A 545 -5.10 -1.13 -2.20
C MET A 545 -3.72 -1.27 -2.82
N GLY A 546 -3.28 -2.51 -3.04
CA GLY A 546 -2.15 -2.87 -3.89
C GLY A 546 -2.63 -3.65 -5.11
N ALA A 547 -2.09 -3.38 -6.27
CA ALA A 547 -2.33 -4.15 -7.48
C ALA A 547 -1.01 -4.52 -8.15
N GLN A 548 -0.96 -5.72 -8.74
CA GLN A 548 0.24 -6.23 -9.36
C GLN A 548 0.11 -6.25 -10.88
N SER A 549 1.18 -5.81 -11.56
CA SER A 549 1.33 -6.02 -13.00
C SER A 549 1.67 -7.48 -13.27
N ALA A 550 1.02 -8.09 -14.24
CA ALA A 550 1.29 -9.48 -14.63
C ALA A 550 2.48 -9.65 -15.56
N TRP A 551 3.16 -8.58 -15.91
CA TRP A 551 4.23 -8.66 -16.88
C TRP A 551 5.57 -8.97 -16.21
N ASP A 552 6.02 -10.23 -16.30
CA ASP A 552 7.32 -10.71 -15.84
C ASP A 552 8.27 -11.13 -16.99
N GLY A 553 7.88 -10.81 -18.23
CA GLY A 553 8.64 -11.22 -19.43
C GLY A 553 8.30 -12.62 -19.96
N GLU A 554 7.61 -13.47 -19.19
CA GLU A 554 7.12 -14.77 -19.64
C GLU A 554 5.59 -14.77 -19.73
N ILE A 555 5.03 -14.88 -20.94
CA ILE A 555 3.61 -15.16 -21.14
C ILE A 555 3.44 -16.69 -21.21
N LYS A 556 3.03 -17.31 -20.13
CA LYS A 556 2.55 -18.69 -20.13
C LYS A 556 1.04 -18.67 -20.15
N VAL A 557 0.42 -19.13 -21.24
CA VAL A 557 -1.02 -19.16 -21.46
C VAL A 557 -1.78 -19.94 -20.38
N GLU A 558 -1.10 -20.85 -19.68
CA GLU A 558 -1.70 -21.75 -18.69
C GLU A 558 -1.56 -21.25 -17.23
N GLU A 559 -0.84 -20.17 -16.94
CA GLU A 559 -0.54 -19.67 -15.59
C GLU A 559 -1.11 -18.27 -15.33
N TRP A 560 -2.30 -17.98 -15.83
CA TRP A 560 -2.93 -16.66 -15.66
C TRP A 560 -3.54 -16.42 -14.28
N ALA A 561 -3.46 -17.38 -13.39
CA ALA A 561 -3.90 -17.17 -12.02
C ALA A 561 -2.80 -16.43 -11.27
N GLY A 562 -2.99 -15.17 -10.95
CA GLY A 562 -2.16 -14.49 -9.99
C GLY A 562 -1.53 -13.18 -10.41
N ARG A 563 -1.92 -12.51 -11.53
CA ARG A 563 -1.25 -11.27 -11.97
C ARG A 563 -2.16 -10.36 -12.78
N ALA A 564 -1.92 -9.04 -12.73
CA ALA A 564 -2.55 -8.14 -13.67
C ALA A 564 -1.96 -8.38 -15.07
N ALA A 565 -2.80 -8.72 -16.04
CA ALA A 565 -2.41 -8.85 -17.43
C ALA A 565 -3.33 -8.02 -18.30
N ILE A 566 -2.74 -7.30 -19.23
CA ILE A 566 -3.45 -6.60 -20.28
C ILE A 566 -2.98 -7.14 -21.60
N GLY A 567 -3.86 -7.73 -22.34
CA GLY A 567 -3.57 -8.29 -23.64
C GLY A 567 -4.52 -9.44 -23.94
N GLY A 568 -5.03 -9.46 -25.12
CA GLY A 568 -5.84 -10.55 -25.60
C GLY A 568 -5.09 -11.34 -26.67
N GLY A 569 -5.66 -12.45 -27.04
CA GLY A 569 -5.17 -13.23 -28.16
C GLY A 569 -3.74 -13.73 -27.99
N ILE A 570 -3.47 -14.33 -26.86
CA ILE A 570 -2.16 -14.81 -26.53
C ILE A 570 -1.73 -15.86 -27.56
N ARG A 571 -0.72 -15.54 -28.32
CA ARG A 571 0.01 -16.57 -29.05
C ARG A 571 0.74 -17.42 -28.05
N ALA A 572 0.43 -18.72 -28.03
CA ALA A 572 1.28 -19.68 -27.36
C ALA A 572 2.71 -19.51 -27.89
N VAL A 573 3.57 -19.00 -27.04
CA VAL A 573 5.00 -19.01 -27.32
C VAL A 573 5.46 -20.43 -27.03
N PRO A 574 6.14 -21.12 -27.97
CA PRO A 574 6.67 -22.44 -27.69
C PRO A 574 7.55 -22.38 -26.44
N ALA A 575 7.40 -23.36 -25.56
CA ALA A 575 8.07 -23.44 -24.26
C ALA A 575 9.61 -23.42 -24.30
N ASP A 576 10.21 -23.44 -25.49
CA ASP A 576 11.67 -23.53 -25.71
C ASP A 576 12.31 -22.24 -26.26
N GLY A 577 11.57 -21.15 -26.32
CA GLY A 577 12.09 -19.85 -26.73
C GLY A 577 12.25 -18.93 -25.54
N GLU A 578 13.45 -18.77 -25.02
CA GLU A 578 13.82 -17.57 -24.27
C GLU A 578 13.53 -16.37 -25.17
N ILE A 579 12.35 -15.78 -25.06
CA ILE A 579 12.13 -14.43 -25.56
C ILE A 579 12.69 -13.52 -24.47
N GLY A 580 14.01 -13.40 -24.45
CA GLY A 580 14.64 -12.26 -23.86
C GLY A 580 14.21 -11.04 -24.66
N MET A 581 13.08 -10.43 -24.33
CA MET A 581 12.87 -9.05 -24.70
C MET A 581 13.72 -8.23 -23.74
N GLU A 582 14.93 -7.87 -24.16
CA GLU A 582 15.52 -6.61 -23.73
C GLU A 582 14.50 -5.54 -24.10
N ILE A 583 13.63 -5.19 -23.18
CA ILE A 583 12.87 -3.96 -23.28
C ILE A 583 13.91 -2.89 -23.08
N ASP A 584 14.34 -2.28 -24.18
CA ASP A 584 15.18 -1.10 -24.14
C ASP A 584 14.57 -0.11 -23.15
N GLU A 585 15.36 0.38 -22.21
CA GLU A 585 14.91 1.38 -21.22
C GLU A 585 14.31 2.62 -21.89
N THR A 586 14.68 2.88 -23.15
CA THR A 586 14.06 3.89 -24.01
C THR A 586 12.58 3.60 -24.28
N MET A 587 12.18 2.34 -24.49
CA MET A 587 10.76 1.98 -24.66
C MET A 587 9.97 2.12 -23.37
N LYS A 588 10.55 1.82 -22.21
CA LYS A 588 9.92 2.07 -20.90
C LYS A 588 9.70 3.56 -20.67
N ARG A 589 10.66 4.41 -21.05
CA ARG A 589 10.50 5.87 -20.96
C ARG A 589 9.48 6.41 -21.94
N GLU A 590 9.46 5.95 -23.17
CA GLU A 590 8.46 6.40 -24.15
C GLU A 590 7.05 5.96 -23.77
N CYS A 591 6.86 4.77 -23.18
CA CYS A 591 5.55 4.35 -22.67
C CYS A 591 5.11 5.15 -21.44
N SER A 592 6.00 5.46 -20.50
CA SER A 592 5.66 6.26 -19.32
C SER A 592 5.36 7.73 -19.70
N ASP A 593 6.12 8.32 -20.62
CA ASP A 593 5.91 9.69 -21.07
C ASP A 593 4.65 9.83 -21.94
N VAL A 594 4.23 8.78 -22.66
CA VAL A 594 2.99 8.77 -23.44
C VAL A 594 1.76 8.67 -22.53
N VAL A 595 1.85 7.95 -21.42
CA VAL A 595 0.74 7.81 -20.46
C VAL A 595 0.44 9.11 -19.72
N CYS A 596 1.46 9.90 -19.39
CA CYS A 596 1.26 11.16 -18.67
C CYS A 596 0.91 12.38 -19.54
N GLY A 597 1.19 12.36 -20.84
CA GLY A 597 1.13 13.56 -21.69
C GLY A 597 0.11 13.57 -22.81
N ARG A 598 -0.42 12.44 -23.26
CA ARG A 598 -1.21 12.35 -24.48
C ARG A 598 -2.68 11.94 -24.36
N ALA A 599 -3.14 11.51 -23.22
CA ALA A 599 -4.57 11.24 -23.01
C ALA A 599 -5.48 12.48 -23.22
N ALA A 600 -4.90 13.67 -23.29
CA ALA A 600 -5.63 14.93 -23.44
C ALA A 600 -5.66 15.51 -24.87
N VAL A 601 -4.95 14.94 -25.85
CA VAL A 601 -4.74 15.60 -27.15
C VAL A 601 -5.31 14.81 -28.37
N GLY A 602 -5.78 13.57 -28.16
CA GLY A 602 -6.21 12.70 -29.27
C GLY A 602 -7.63 12.92 -29.81
N ALA A 603 -8.41 13.86 -29.32
CA ALA A 603 -9.84 13.90 -29.54
C ALA A 603 -10.33 14.92 -30.60
N PHE A 604 -9.49 15.51 -31.43
CA PHE A 604 -9.97 16.43 -32.49
C PHE A 604 -9.25 16.21 -33.83
N ALA A 605 -9.58 15.09 -34.50
CA ALA A 605 -9.49 15.07 -35.96
C ALA A 605 -10.82 15.56 -36.48
N ARG A 606 -10.84 16.69 -37.20
CA ARG A 606 -12.02 17.21 -37.89
C ARG A 606 -12.46 16.19 -38.93
N PRO A 607 -13.75 15.87 -39.05
CA PRO A 607 -14.26 15.15 -40.19
C PRO A 607 -14.06 16.01 -41.43
N VAL A 608 -13.47 15.43 -42.47
CA VAL A 608 -13.53 16.01 -43.81
C VAL A 608 -14.93 15.71 -44.31
N GLU A 609 -15.76 16.75 -44.42
CA GLU A 609 -17.05 16.66 -45.07
C GLU A 609 -16.81 16.37 -46.56
N MET A 610 -17.11 15.15 -46.99
CA MET A 610 -17.43 14.88 -48.39
C MET A 610 -18.95 14.82 -48.52
N GLU A 611 -19.54 15.90 -49.02
CA GLU A 611 -20.93 15.88 -49.46
C GLU A 611 -21.04 15.02 -50.70
N VAL A 612 -21.63 13.84 -50.54
CA VAL A 612 -22.12 13.03 -51.66
C VAL A 612 -23.64 12.98 -51.54
N TRP A 613 -24.31 13.74 -52.38
CA TRP A 613 -25.76 13.73 -52.42
C TRP A 613 -26.24 12.50 -53.19
N TYR A 614 -26.97 11.59 -52.51
CA TYR A 614 -27.81 10.58 -53.13
C TYR A 614 -29.23 10.75 -52.59
N GLU A 615 -30.18 11.04 -53.49
CA GLU A 615 -31.60 10.94 -53.17
C GLU A 615 -32.00 9.47 -53.21
N ILE A 616 -32.28 8.90 -52.06
CA ILE A 616 -32.89 7.56 -51.96
C ILE A 616 -34.33 7.76 -51.52
N GLU A 617 -35.29 7.54 -52.44
CA GLU A 617 -36.69 7.38 -52.04
C GLU A 617 -36.85 6.15 -51.15
N ARG A 618 -37.27 6.40 -49.92
CA ARG A 618 -37.65 5.34 -48.98
C ARG A 618 -39.08 4.88 -49.29
N GLU A 619 -39.25 3.72 -49.82
CA GLU A 619 -40.54 3.04 -49.70
C GLU A 619 -40.74 2.53 -48.27
N HIS A 620 -41.83 3.02 -47.67
CA HIS A 620 -42.34 2.48 -46.40
C HIS A 620 -43.02 1.15 -46.70
N GLY A 621 -42.49 0.06 -46.15
CA GLY A 621 -43.22 -1.19 -46.01
C GLY A 621 -43.59 -1.39 -44.53
N ASP A 622 -44.86 -1.65 -44.28
CA ASP A 622 -45.53 -1.93 -43.00
C ASP A 622 -44.84 -2.97 -42.08
#